data_6e8d03ed71bece21a224081a83ec0327
#
_entry.id   6e8d03ed71bece21a224081a83ec0327
#
_cell.length_a   1.000
_cell.length_b   1.000
_cell.length_c   1.000
_cell.angle_alpha   90.00
_cell.angle_beta   90.00
_cell.angle_gamma   90.00
#
_symmetry.space_group_name_H-M   'P 1'
#
loop_
_entity.id
_entity.type
_entity.pdbx_description
1 polymer ?
#
loop_
_entity_poly.entity_id
_entity_poly.type
_entity_poly.pdbx_seq_one_letter_code
_entity_poly.pdbx_strand_id
1 'polypeptide(L)'
;MVRNNGNIGKPPSACPKVPMNFTDLADDPEDSQHTPAERMAAATRSTWVSVGVNLVLTAVQISIGIFSKSQALIADGIHSLSDLVSDFVVLFAGHHSKKDADEEHPYGHHRFETAASMVLGLLLLGVGLGMLWSAFLKLQSPDTVAQVHIVALWVAGGALLTKELLFRYMLSVAKRVKSSMLVANAWHARSDAASSLVVGVGIIGSLAGYPILDPIAALIVGLMVTRMGWGFTWDAMHDLMDRSVNEVEVAAIQTTLLGTPGVMGVHDVRTRKMGDMIVVDAHLEVEPSLTIEAGHDIAVEARNRVLQRHRVLGLMTHLDPYKKPDLDHAKVETR
;
A
#
# COMPACT_ATOMS: atom_id res chain seq x y z
N MET A 1 -34.33 31.49 36.73
CA MET A 1 -34.04 30.15 37.31
C MET A 1 -34.67 29.09 36.43
N VAL A 2 -33.89 28.40 35.62
CA VAL A 2 -33.98 26.98 35.26
C VAL A 2 -32.75 26.66 34.39
N ARG A 3 -31.82 25.89 34.95
CA ARG A 3 -30.66 25.32 34.24
C ARG A 3 -31.16 24.14 33.43
N ASN A 4 -30.81 24.12 32.15
CA ASN A 4 -30.99 22.91 31.31
C ASN A 4 -29.61 22.32 31.01
N ASN A 5 -29.32 21.20 31.66
CA ASN A 5 -28.12 20.36 31.42
C ASN A 5 -28.39 19.49 30.21
N GLY A 6 -27.84 19.85 29.07
CA GLY A 6 -27.77 19.00 27.89
C GLY A 6 -26.64 17.97 28.03
N ASN A 7 -27.00 16.73 28.23
CA ASN A 7 -26.13 15.56 28.27
C ASN A 7 -25.65 15.22 26.84
N ILE A 8 -24.41 15.55 26.52
CA ILE A 8 -23.78 15.17 25.24
C ILE A 8 -23.26 13.73 25.40
N GLY A 9 -23.92 12.82 24.72
CA GLY A 9 -23.59 11.39 24.71
C GLY A 9 -22.15 11.12 24.29
N LYS A 10 -21.48 10.24 25.03
CA LYS A 10 -20.17 9.70 24.72
C LYS A 10 -20.15 9.01 23.34
N PRO A 11 -19.10 9.22 22.52
CA PRO A 11 -18.92 8.45 21.29
C PRO A 11 -18.65 6.96 21.60
N PRO A 12 -19.00 6.03 20.68
CA PRO A 12 -18.88 4.61 20.90
C PRO A 12 -17.41 4.19 21.06
N SER A 13 -17.23 3.22 21.96
CA SER A 13 -15.96 2.64 22.40
C SER A 13 -15.06 2.19 21.23
N ALA A 14 -13.82 2.61 21.31
CA ALA A 14 -12.73 2.29 20.39
C ALA A 14 -12.50 0.77 20.26
N CYS A 15 -12.26 0.37 19.00
CA CYS A 15 -11.68 -0.90 18.63
C CYS A 15 -10.41 -1.22 19.46
N PRO A 16 -10.16 -2.47 19.87
CA PRO A 16 -9.00 -2.80 20.69
C PRO A 16 -7.70 -2.45 19.94
N LYS A 17 -7.00 -1.43 20.45
CA LYS A 17 -5.66 -1.08 20.00
C LYS A 17 -4.72 -2.21 20.44
N VAL A 18 -4.23 -2.99 19.50
CA VAL A 18 -3.04 -3.80 19.72
C VAL A 18 -1.89 -2.83 20.02
N PRO A 19 -1.24 -2.90 21.18
CA PRO A 19 -0.16 -2.00 21.52
C PRO A 19 1.12 -2.47 20.79
N MET A 20 1.27 -2.10 19.52
CA MET A 20 2.58 -2.11 18.89
C MET A 20 3.06 -0.67 18.85
N ASN A 21 4.00 -0.34 19.72
CA ASN A 21 4.65 0.95 19.78
C ASN A 21 5.57 1.06 18.56
N PHE A 22 5.07 1.61 17.45
CA PHE A 22 5.86 1.86 16.25
C PHE A 22 6.98 2.88 16.47
N THR A 23 6.94 3.62 17.57
CA THR A 23 8.00 4.57 17.96
C THR A 23 9.31 3.91 18.39
N ASP A 24 9.30 2.63 18.77
CA ASP A 24 10.53 1.90 19.11
C ASP A 24 11.34 1.43 17.89
N LEU A 25 10.86 1.72 16.68
CA LEU A 25 11.51 1.41 15.40
C LEU A 25 11.94 2.68 14.64
N ALA A 26 11.83 3.86 15.26
CA ALA A 26 12.38 5.08 14.69
C ALA A 26 13.90 4.92 14.56
N ASP A 27 14.41 5.10 13.35
CA ASP A 27 15.83 5.07 13.02
C ASP A 27 16.55 6.14 13.87
N ASP A 28 17.21 5.70 14.95
CA ASP A 28 18.21 6.49 15.63
C ASP A 28 19.49 6.40 14.77
N PRO A 29 19.96 7.48 14.13
CA PRO A 29 21.08 7.41 13.18
C PRO A 29 22.39 6.92 13.82
N GLU A 30 22.50 7.02 15.14
CA GLU A 30 23.73 6.66 15.87
C GLU A 30 23.84 5.17 16.22
N ASP A 31 22.76 4.37 16.15
CA ASP A 31 22.75 2.96 16.61
C ASP A 31 22.62 1.91 15.47
N SER A 32 22.77 2.29 14.20
CA SER A 32 22.66 1.34 13.08
C SER A 32 24.00 0.62 12.85
N GLN A 33 24.13 -0.59 13.39
CA GLN A 33 25.30 -1.48 13.18
C GLN A 33 25.44 -1.97 11.73
N HIS A 34 24.52 -1.61 10.82
CA HIS A 34 24.50 -2.07 9.42
C HIS A 34 24.51 -0.89 8.44
N THR A 35 25.41 -0.96 7.47
CA THR A 35 25.51 0.05 6.40
C THR A 35 24.26 0.01 5.49
N PRO A 36 23.91 1.11 4.78
CA PRO A 36 22.84 1.12 3.78
C PRO A 36 22.99 0.02 2.72
N ALA A 37 24.22 -0.34 2.35
CA ALA A 37 24.53 -1.41 1.40
C ALA A 37 24.18 -2.80 1.97
N GLU A 38 24.46 -3.06 3.24
CA GLU A 38 24.10 -4.31 3.91
C GLU A 38 22.59 -4.46 4.07
N ARG A 39 21.88 -3.38 4.39
CA ARG A 39 20.40 -3.35 4.44
C ARG A 39 19.81 -3.68 3.07
N MET A 40 20.33 -3.08 1.99
CA MET A 40 19.92 -3.33 0.63
C MET A 40 20.18 -4.80 0.21
N ALA A 41 21.35 -5.33 0.51
CA ALA A 41 21.71 -6.72 0.22
C ALA A 41 20.81 -7.71 0.96
N ALA A 42 20.50 -7.45 2.24
CA ALA A 42 19.61 -8.27 3.05
C ALA A 42 18.16 -8.24 2.49
N ALA A 43 17.67 -7.06 2.10
CA ALA A 43 16.36 -6.88 1.47
C ALA A 43 16.29 -7.69 0.16
N THR A 44 17.23 -7.50 -0.74
CA THR A 44 17.29 -8.20 -2.02
C THR A 44 17.32 -9.71 -1.84
N ARG A 45 18.16 -10.23 -0.93
CA ARG A 45 18.23 -11.67 -0.64
C ARG A 45 16.92 -12.20 -0.10
N SER A 46 16.28 -11.49 0.83
CA SER A 46 14.98 -11.87 1.40
C SER A 46 13.90 -11.95 0.34
N THR A 47 13.85 -10.98 -0.57
CA THR A 47 12.90 -10.94 -1.69
C THR A 47 13.10 -12.12 -2.64
N TRP A 48 14.34 -12.42 -3.06
CA TRP A 48 14.60 -13.55 -3.96
C TRP A 48 14.27 -14.91 -3.33
N VAL A 49 14.48 -15.06 -2.02
CA VAL A 49 14.06 -16.26 -1.29
C VAL A 49 12.54 -16.39 -1.31
N SER A 50 11.81 -15.29 -1.05
CA SER A 50 10.34 -15.25 -1.10
C SER A 50 9.82 -15.62 -2.50
N VAL A 51 10.36 -15.00 -3.55
CA VAL A 51 9.99 -15.29 -4.94
C VAL A 51 10.22 -16.76 -5.29
N GLY A 52 11.38 -17.33 -4.95
CA GLY A 52 11.68 -18.73 -5.22
C GLY A 52 10.74 -19.70 -4.49
N VAL A 53 10.46 -19.45 -3.21
CA VAL A 53 9.53 -20.25 -2.42
C VAL A 53 8.10 -20.16 -2.98
N ASN A 54 7.61 -18.95 -3.26
CA ASN A 54 6.27 -18.74 -3.80
C ASN A 54 6.10 -19.36 -5.19
N LEU A 55 7.12 -19.32 -6.04
CA LEU A 55 7.08 -19.97 -7.35
C LEU A 55 6.90 -21.48 -7.25
N VAL A 56 7.68 -22.12 -6.36
CA VAL A 56 7.57 -23.57 -6.11
C VAL A 56 6.22 -23.91 -5.51
N LEU A 57 5.75 -23.15 -4.50
CA LEU A 57 4.45 -23.36 -3.87
C LEU A 57 3.31 -23.25 -4.88
N THR A 58 3.32 -22.19 -5.70
CA THR A 58 2.33 -21.99 -6.76
C THR A 58 2.25 -23.16 -7.71
N ALA A 59 3.40 -23.62 -8.22
CA ALA A 59 3.44 -24.76 -9.15
C ALA A 59 2.90 -26.04 -8.51
N VAL A 60 3.28 -26.33 -7.27
CA VAL A 60 2.81 -27.50 -6.52
C VAL A 60 1.31 -27.41 -6.20
N GLN A 61 0.85 -26.27 -5.70
CA GLN A 61 -0.55 -26.07 -5.32
C GLN A 61 -1.49 -26.18 -6.52
N ILE A 62 -1.17 -25.57 -7.66
CA ILE A 62 -2.00 -25.66 -8.87
C ILE A 62 -1.99 -27.09 -9.41
N SER A 63 -0.82 -27.69 -9.57
CA SER A 63 -0.70 -29.05 -10.14
C SER A 63 -1.43 -30.11 -9.29
N ILE A 64 -1.19 -30.07 -7.97
CA ILE A 64 -1.85 -31.03 -7.06
C ILE A 64 -3.33 -30.64 -6.84
N GLY A 65 -3.70 -29.37 -6.88
CA GLY A 65 -5.08 -28.92 -6.82
C GLY A 65 -5.92 -29.48 -7.96
N ILE A 66 -5.39 -29.47 -9.18
CA ILE A 66 -6.03 -30.07 -10.36
C ILE A 66 -6.12 -31.60 -10.18
N PHE A 67 -5.04 -32.26 -9.79
CA PHE A 67 -5.00 -33.69 -9.59
C PHE A 67 -5.97 -34.16 -8.49
N SER A 68 -6.00 -33.46 -7.37
CA SER A 68 -6.81 -33.80 -6.20
C SER A 68 -8.26 -33.30 -6.29
N LYS A 69 -8.61 -32.59 -7.37
CA LYS A 69 -9.92 -31.97 -7.60
C LYS A 69 -10.32 -30.95 -6.52
N SER A 70 -9.35 -30.32 -5.84
CA SER A 70 -9.57 -29.27 -4.85
C SER A 70 -9.57 -27.90 -5.49
N GLN A 71 -10.73 -27.24 -5.48
CA GLN A 71 -10.84 -25.86 -5.96
C GLN A 71 -10.17 -24.87 -5.03
N ALA A 72 -10.25 -25.12 -3.72
CA ALA A 72 -9.63 -24.26 -2.74
C ALA A 72 -8.09 -24.24 -2.91
N LEU A 73 -7.47 -25.40 -3.18
CA LEU A 73 -6.03 -25.48 -3.39
C LEU A 73 -5.60 -24.82 -4.71
N ILE A 74 -6.40 -24.94 -5.78
CA ILE A 74 -6.16 -24.20 -7.03
C ILE A 74 -6.29 -22.70 -6.77
N ALA A 75 -7.29 -22.28 -6.02
CA ALA A 75 -7.53 -20.87 -5.69
C ALA A 75 -6.35 -20.28 -4.91
N ASP A 76 -5.82 -20.98 -3.90
CA ASP A 76 -4.63 -20.53 -3.15
C ASP A 76 -3.37 -20.46 -4.03
N GLY A 77 -3.20 -21.44 -4.94
CA GLY A 77 -2.12 -21.40 -5.93
C GLY A 77 -2.22 -20.21 -6.89
N ILE A 78 -3.42 -19.89 -7.37
CA ILE A 78 -3.67 -18.72 -8.23
C ILE A 78 -3.45 -17.42 -7.44
N HIS A 79 -3.84 -17.36 -6.17
CA HIS A 79 -3.57 -16.21 -5.29
C HIS A 79 -2.05 -16.00 -5.14
N SER A 80 -1.29 -17.03 -4.80
CA SER A 80 0.18 -16.95 -4.70
C SER A 80 0.85 -16.61 -6.04
N LEU A 81 0.29 -17.05 -7.18
CA LEU A 81 0.75 -16.63 -8.50
C LEU A 81 0.50 -15.13 -8.74
N SER A 82 -0.66 -14.66 -8.33
CA SER A 82 -1.04 -13.25 -8.46
C SER A 82 -0.09 -12.33 -7.68
N ASP A 83 0.29 -12.73 -6.47
CA ASP A 83 1.26 -11.99 -5.64
C ASP A 83 2.64 -11.95 -6.32
N LEU A 84 3.08 -13.09 -6.87
CA LEU A 84 4.34 -13.16 -7.61
C LEU A 84 4.34 -12.25 -8.85
N VAL A 85 3.24 -12.26 -9.63
CA VAL A 85 3.08 -11.38 -10.80
C VAL A 85 3.07 -9.92 -10.35
N SER A 86 2.42 -9.60 -9.21
CA SER A 86 2.41 -8.26 -8.63
C SER A 86 3.82 -7.76 -8.32
N ASP A 87 4.63 -8.59 -7.67
CA ASP A 87 6.02 -8.26 -7.34
C ASP A 87 6.85 -7.96 -8.61
N PHE A 88 6.69 -8.77 -9.66
CA PHE A 88 7.39 -8.53 -10.94
C PHE A 88 6.92 -7.26 -11.64
N VAL A 89 5.62 -6.98 -11.66
CA VAL A 89 5.08 -5.76 -12.26
C VAL A 89 5.58 -4.52 -11.54
N VAL A 90 5.60 -4.53 -10.21
CA VAL A 90 6.12 -3.42 -9.39
C VAL A 90 7.62 -3.21 -9.64
N LEU A 91 8.42 -4.29 -9.67
CA LEU A 91 9.87 -4.19 -9.96
C LEU A 91 10.14 -3.63 -11.37
N PHE A 92 9.41 -4.11 -12.38
CA PHE A 92 9.55 -3.67 -13.76
C PHE A 92 9.12 -2.20 -13.91
N ALA A 93 7.96 -1.84 -13.38
CA ALA A 93 7.44 -0.48 -13.41
C ALA A 93 8.35 0.49 -12.65
N GLY A 94 8.84 0.11 -11.46
CA GLY A 94 9.77 0.91 -10.69
C GLY A 94 11.14 1.11 -11.36
N HIS A 95 11.56 0.19 -12.25
CA HIS A 95 12.74 0.41 -13.08
C HIS A 95 12.48 1.44 -14.19
N HIS A 96 11.34 1.35 -14.86
CA HIS A 96 10.96 2.28 -15.94
C HIS A 96 10.56 3.67 -15.43
N SER A 97 9.94 3.75 -14.25
CA SER A 97 9.51 5.02 -13.64
C SER A 97 10.68 5.96 -13.30
N LYS A 98 11.89 5.41 -13.16
CA LYS A 98 13.12 6.17 -12.86
C LYS A 98 13.76 6.83 -14.08
N LYS A 99 13.20 6.61 -15.28
CA LYS A 99 13.69 7.28 -16.50
C LYS A 99 13.41 8.78 -16.38
N ASP A 100 14.43 9.58 -16.66
CA ASP A 100 14.35 11.05 -16.65
C ASP A 100 13.31 11.57 -17.64
N ALA A 101 12.95 12.84 -17.49
CA ALA A 101 12.09 13.56 -18.42
C ALA A 101 12.69 13.55 -19.83
N ASP A 102 11.84 13.35 -20.83
CA ASP A 102 12.18 13.42 -22.25
C ASP A 102 11.18 14.35 -22.99
N GLU A 103 11.33 14.47 -24.31
CA GLU A 103 10.48 15.37 -25.11
C GLU A 103 8.99 14.99 -25.09
N GLU A 104 8.68 13.68 -24.97
CA GLU A 104 7.29 13.18 -24.92
C GLU A 104 6.73 13.22 -23.49
N HIS A 105 7.59 13.10 -22.47
CA HIS A 105 7.21 13.08 -21.06
C HIS A 105 7.99 14.12 -20.25
N PRO A 106 7.65 15.42 -20.34
CA PRO A 106 8.40 16.50 -19.68
C PRO A 106 8.40 16.43 -18.14
N TYR A 107 7.46 15.73 -17.54
CA TYR A 107 7.41 15.47 -16.09
C TYR A 107 8.08 14.15 -15.65
N GLY A 108 8.76 13.45 -16.60
CA GLY A 108 9.36 12.15 -16.35
C GLY A 108 8.35 10.99 -16.43
N HIS A 109 8.82 9.80 -16.13
CA HIS A 109 8.08 8.56 -16.33
C HIS A 109 7.44 7.98 -15.04
N HIS A 110 7.36 8.76 -13.97
CA HIS A 110 6.87 8.27 -12.66
C HIS A 110 5.46 7.68 -12.69
N ARG A 111 4.57 8.15 -13.58
CA ARG A 111 3.20 7.63 -13.73
C ARG A 111 3.13 6.22 -14.34
N PHE A 112 4.22 5.69 -14.91
CA PHE A 112 4.27 4.30 -15.36
C PHE A 112 4.03 3.30 -14.23
N GLU A 113 4.49 3.60 -13.02
CA GLU A 113 4.23 2.77 -11.85
C GLU A 113 2.73 2.72 -11.50
N THR A 114 2.06 3.86 -11.54
CA THR A 114 0.61 3.93 -11.30
C THR A 114 -0.18 3.22 -12.40
N ALA A 115 0.21 3.38 -13.67
CA ALA A 115 -0.42 2.69 -14.79
C ALA A 115 -0.22 1.17 -14.70
N ALA A 116 0.96 0.71 -14.34
CA ALA A 116 1.26 -0.70 -14.12
C ALA A 116 0.42 -1.28 -12.97
N SER A 117 0.28 -0.55 -11.86
CA SER A 117 -0.57 -0.92 -10.72
C SER A 117 -2.05 -1.03 -11.13
N MET A 118 -2.52 -0.16 -12.00
CA MET A 118 -3.88 -0.23 -12.55
C MET A 118 -4.09 -1.48 -13.41
N VAL A 119 -3.17 -1.78 -14.33
CA VAL A 119 -3.22 -2.99 -15.17
C VAL A 119 -3.22 -4.24 -14.29
N LEU A 120 -2.34 -4.28 -13.29
CA LEU A 120 -2.28 -5.37 -12.33
C LEU A 120 -3.61 -5.53 -11.57
N GLY A 121 -4.16 -4.43 -11.05
CA GLY A 121 -5.45 -4.44 -10.35
C GLY A 121 -6.58 -5.01 -11.21
N LEU A 122 -6.65 -4.63 -12.48
CA LEU A 122 -7.64 -5.16 -13.44
C LEU A 122 -7.44 -6.66 -13.73
N LEU A 123 -6.20 -7.12 -13.85
CA LEU A 123 -5.89 -8.54 -14.02
C LEU A 123 -6.32 -9.35 -12.79
N LEU A 124 -6.01 -8.87 -11.58
CA LEU A 124 -6.42 -9.51 -10.32
C LEU A 124 -7.93 -9.54 -10.17
N LEU A 125 -8.63 -8.46 -10.54
CA LEU A 125 -10.09 -8.42 -10.57
C LEU A 125 -10.65 -9.50 -11.50
N GLY A 126 -10.13 -9.60 -12.72
CA GLY A 126 -10.55 -10.61 -13.69
C GLY A 126 -10.35 -12.03 -13.17
N VAL A 127 -9.19 -12.31 -12.59
CA VAL A 127 -8.87 -13.61 -11.98
C VAL A 127 -9.79 -13.90 -10.79
N GLY A 128 -9.93 -12.96 -9.86
CA GLY A 128 -10.78 -13.11 -8.68
C GLY A 128 -12.26 -13.36 -9.05
N LEU A 129 -12.81 -12.59 -9.99
CA LEU A 129 -14.17 -12.78 -10.48
C LEU A 129 -14.34 -14.15 -11.19
N GLY A 130 -13.34 -14.60 -11.96
CA GLY A 130 -13.32 -15.94 -12.55
C GLY A 130 -13.34 -17.05 -11.50
N MET A 131 -12.59 -16.89 -10.41
CA MET A 131 -12.60 -17.82 -9.28
C MET A 131 -13.95 -17.84 -8.57
N LEU A 132 -14.54 -16.68 -8.31
CA LEU A 132 -15.89 -16.56 -7.71
C LEU A 132 -16.94 -17.23 -8.58
N TRP A 133 -16.89 -16.99 -9.88
CA TRP A 133 -17.80 -17.60 -10.84
C TRP A 133 -17.67 -19.12 -10.84
N SER A 134 -16.45 -19.64 -10.90
CA SER A 134 -16.18 -21.08 -10.86
C SER A 134 -16.68 -21.74 -9.57
N ALA A 135 -16.41 -21.10 -8.42
CA ALA A 135 -16.89 -21.60 -7.12
C ALA A 135 -18.41 -21.56 -7.03
N PHE A 136 -19.03 -20.47 -7.50
CA PHE A 136 -20.49 -20.31 -7.52
C PHE A 136 -21.20 -21.39 -8.34
N LEU A 137 -20.72 -21.70 -9.55
CA LEU A 137 -21.29 -22.76 -10.38
C LEU A 137 -21.27 -24.11 -9.67
N LYS A 138 -20.19 -24.42 -8.93
CA LYS A 138 -20.11 -25.67 -8.17
C LYS A 138 -21.03 -25.69 -6.95
N LEU A 139 -21.23 -24.55 -6.31
CA LEU A 139 -22.20 -24.44 -5.21
C LEU A 139 -23.64 -24.63 -5.67
N GLN A 140 -23.96 -24.26 -6.93
CA GLN A 140 -25.30 -24.51 -7.52
C GLN A 140 -25.56 -25.98 -7.85
N SER A 141 -24.51 -26.79 -8.05
CA SER A 141 -24.61 -28.19 -8.39
C SER A 141 -23.84 -29.07 -7.42
N PRO A 142 -24.25 -29.17 -6.15
CA PRO A 142 -23.51 -29.86 -5.10
C PRO A 142 -23.23 -31.35 -5.42
N ASP A 143 -24.14 -31.98 -6.14
CA ASP A 143 -24.03 -33.39 -6.55
C ASP A 143 -22.87 -33.65 -7.53
N THR A 144 -22.36 -32.58 -8.18
CA THR A 144 -21.23 -32.67 -9.11
C THR A 144 -19.88 -32.42 -8.42
N VAL A 145 -19.88 -32.01 -7.15
CA VAL A 145 -18.65 -31.71 -6.40
C VAL A 145 -17.94 -33.02 -6.06
N ALA A 146 -16.83 -33.25 -6.71
CA ALA A 146 -16.01 -34.43 -6.46
C ALA A 146 -15.39 -34.35 -5.06
N GLN A 147 -15.28 -35.50 -4.40
CA GLN A 147 -14.59 -35.62 -3.14
C GLN A 147 -13.10 -35.31 -3.34
N VAL A 148 -12.55 -34.44 -2.51
CA VAL A 148 -11.15 -34.02 -2.58
C VAL A 148 -10.24 -35.17 -2.14
N HIS A 149 -9.14 -35.37 -2.85
CA HIS A 149 -8.17 -36.42 -2.50
C HIS A 149 -7.30 -35.97 -1.31
N ILE A 150 -6.95 -36.88 -0.39
CA ILE A 150 -6.16 -36.61 0.84
C ILE A 150 -4.83 -35.91 0.57
N VAL A 151 -4.24 -36.07 -0.63
CA VAL A 151 -2.99 -35.42 -1.02
C VAL A 151 -3.10 -33.89 -0.97
N ALA A 152 -4.31 -33.32 -1.26
CA ALA A 152 -4.53 -31.89 -1.15
C ALA A 152 -4.29 -31.36 0.26
N LEU A 153 -4.65 -32.12 1.30
CA LEU A 153 -4.44 -31.74 2.70
C LEU A 153 -2.96 -31.65 3.04
N TRP A 154 -2.16 -32.62 2.58
CA TRP A 154 -0.71 -32.58 2.80
C TRP A 154 -0.05 -31.40 2.12
N VAL A 155 -0.49 -31.05 0.91
CA VAL A 155 0.04 -29.88 0.18
C VAL A 155 -0.41 -28.59 0.83
N ALA A 156 -1.68 -28.46 1.23
CA ALA A 156 -2.18 -27.28 1.94
C ALA A 156 -1.47 -27.06 3.29
N GLY A 157 -1.28 -28.13 4.05
CA GLY A 157 -0.51 -28.10 5.31
C GLY A 157 0.95 -27.74 5.09
N GLY A 158 1.59 -28.31 4.06
CA GLY A 158 2.95 -27.97 3.65
C GLY A 158 3.09 -26.52 3.21
N ALA A 159 2.12 -26.01 2.45
CA ALA A 159 2.08 -24.60 2.01
C ALA A 159 1.95 -23.66 3.20
N LEU A 160 1.00 -23.93 4.11
CA LEU A 160 0.81 -23.14 5.33
C LEU A 160 2.09 -23.11 6.19
N LEU A 161 2.72 -24.27 6.40
CA LEU A 161 3.96 -24.34 7.17
C LEU A 161 5.09 -23.57 6.48
N THR A 162 5.22 -23.72 5.17
CA THR A 162 6.26 -23.03 4.39
C THR A 162 6.07 -21.50 4.42
N LYS A 163 4.82 -21.00 4.27
CA LYS A 163 4.50 -19.57 4.37
C LYS A 163 4.77 -19.03 5.78
N GLU A 164 4.46 -19.79 6.84
CA GLU A 164 4.78 -19.37 8.22
C GLU A 164 6.30 -19.37 8.47
N LEU A 165 7.05 -20.33 7.95
CA LEU A 165 8.51 -20.34 8.05
C LEU A 165 9.13 -19.17 7.27
N LEU A 166 8.62 -18.89 6.08
CA LEU A 166 9.03 -17.75 5.27
C LEU A 166 8.78 -16.44 6.00
N PHE A 167 7.59 -16.25 6.59
CA PHE A 167 7.28 -15.10 7.44
C PHE A 167 8.31 -14.92 8.57
N ARG A 168 8.59 -15.99 9.31
CA ARG A 168 9.55 -15.94 10.43
C ARG A 168 10.96 -15.59 9.95
N TYR A 169 11.39 -16.15 8.82
CA TYR A 169 12.66 -15.82 8.20
C TYR A 169 12.71 -14.34 7.81
N MET A 170 11.71 -13.84 7.06
CA MET A 170 11.63 -12.44 6.63
C MET A 170 11.62 -11.49 7.82
N LEU A 171 10.82 -11.79 8.85
CA LEU A 171 10.74 -10.98 10.07
C LEU A 171 12.08 -10.96 10.84
N SER A 172 12.80 -12.08 10.88
CA SER A 172 14.12 -12.13 11.52
C SER A 172 15.15 -11.28 10.81
N VAL A 173 15.14 -11.30 9.46
CA VAL A 173 15.99 -10.44 8.61
C VAL A 173 15.61 -8.97 8.83
N ALA A 174 14.32 -8.62 8.76
CA ALA A 174 13.81 -7.26 8.94
C ALA A 174 14.22 -6.66 10.29
N LYS A 175 14.08 -7.43 11.38
CA LYS A 175 14.49 -7.00 12.73
C LYS A 175 16.00 -6.82 12.85
N ARG A 176 16.80 -7.70 12.20
CA ARG A 176 18.26 -7.60 12.23
C ARG A 176 18.75 -6.31 11.58
N VAL A 177 18.15 -5.92 10.44
CA VAL A 177 18.54 -4.68 9.73
C VAL A 177 17.73 -3.45 10.14
N LYS A 178 16.87 -3.57 11.17
CA LYS A 178 16.02 -2.50 11.73
C LYS A 178 15.22 -1.76 10.63
N SER A 179 14.66 -2.47 9.64
CA SER A 179 13.91 -1.89 8.52
C SER A 179 12.39 -2.07 8.72
N SER A 180 11.68 -0.97 8.93
CA SER A 180 10.22 -0.95 9.04
C SER A 180 9.51 -1.44 7.78
N MET A 181 10.08 -1.12 6.59
CA MET A 181 9.57 -1.61 5.31
C MET A 181 9.63 -3.12 5.20
N LEU A 182 10.76 -3.75 5.58
CA LEU A 182 10.89 -5.21 5.57
C LEU A 182 9.99 -5.88 6.61
N VAL A 183 9.74 -5.23 7.77
CA VAL A 183 8.77 -5.70 8.75
C VAL A 183 7.36 -5.72 8.15
N ALA A 184 6.95 -4.63 7.48
CA ALA A 184 5.64 -4.57 6.81
C ALA A 184 5.49 -5.67 5.74
N ASN A 185 6.54 -5.90 4.91
CA ASN A 185 6.54 -6.96 3.91
C ASN A 185 6.46 -8.37 4.54
N ALA A 186 7.12 -8.60 5.67
CA ALA A 186 6.99 -9.86 6.40
C ALA A 186 5.54 -10.07 6.90
N TRP A 187 4.89 -9.05 7.45
CA TRP A 187 3.49 -9.14 7.87
C TRP A 187 2.52 -9.38 6.71
N HIS A 188 2.81 -8.84 5.52
CA HIS A 188 2.06 -9.15 4.31
C HIS A 188 2.13 -10.65 3.99
N ALA A 189 3.33 -11.22 3.95
CA ALA A 189 3.53 -12.67 3.75
C ALA A 189 2.80 -13.54 4.80
N ARG A 190 2.61 -13.03 6.03
CA ARG A 190 1.79 -13.72 7.05
C ARG A 190 0.30 -13.65 6.73
N SER A 191 -0.18 -12.54 6.16
CA SER A 191 -1.57 -12.43 5.71
C SER A 191 -1.88 -13.47 4.62
N ASP A 192 -0.91 -13.76 3.75
CA ASP A 192 -1.03 -14.79 2.71
C ASP A 192 -1.09 -16.21 3.30
N ALA A 193 -0.47 -16.44 4.45
CA ALA A 193 -0.61 -17.69 5.19
C ALA A 193 -2.06 -17.89 5.72
N ALA A 194 -2.80 -16.81 5.99
CA ALA A 194 -4.20 -16.92 6.41
C ALA A 194 -5.11 -17.46 5.30
N SER A 195 -4.85 -17.14 4.03
CA SER A 195 -5.58 -17.72 2.89
C SER A 195 -5.39 -19.25 2.84
N SER A 196 -4.14 -19.71 2.99
CA SER A 196 -3.83 -21.14 3.02
C SER A 196 -4.44 -21.87 4.20
N LEU A 197 -4.65 -21.19 5.34
CA LEU A 197 -5.40 -21.74 6.48
C LEU A 197 -6.88 -21.98 6.13
N VAL A 198 -7.52 -21.01 5.48
CA VAL A 198 -8.92 -21.13 5.02
C VAL A 198 -9.05 -22.33 4.07
N VAL A 199 -8.11 -22.48 3.14
CA VAL A 199 -8.04 -23.62 2.21
C VAL A 199 -7.89 -24.94 2.95
N GLY A 200 -6.98 -25.01 3.92
CA GLY A 200 -6.78 -26.20 4.75
C GLY A 200 -8.05 -26.63 5.49
N VAL A 201 -8.78 -25.68 6.08
CA VAL A 201 -10.07 -25.91 6.75
C VAL A 201 -11.10 -26.43 5.76
N GLY A 202 -11.23 -25.83 4.56
CA GLY A 202 -12.13 -26.28 3.52
C GLY A 202 -11.86 -27.72 3.07
N ILE A 203 -10.58 -28.09 2.87
CA ILE A 203 -10.16 -29.43 2.49
C ILE A 203 -10.46 -30.45 3.62
N ILE A 204 -10.18 -30.10 4.87
CA ILE A 204 -10.49 -30.96 6.03
C ILE A 204 -12.00 -31.22 6.09
N GLY A 205 -12.82 -30.20 5.92
CA GLY A 205 -14.27 -30.34 5.91
C GLY A 205 -14.77 -31.21 4.74
N SER A 206 -14.18 -31.07 3.56
CA SER A 206 -14.49 -31.91 2.39
C SER A 206 -14.15 -33.39 2.67
N LEU A 207 -13.01 -33.66 3.28
CA LEU A 207 -12.59 -35.02 3.66
C LEU A 207 -13.46 -35.59 4.80
N ALA A 208 -14.02 -34.75 5.67
CA ALA A 208 -14.92 -35.14 6.72
C ALA A 208 -16.36 -35.49 6.23
N GLY A 209 -16.60 -35.47 4.93
CA GLY A 209 -17.89 -35.83 4.32
C GLY A 209 -18.76 -34.64 3.91
N TYR A 210 -18.21 -33.43 3.93
CA TYR A 210 -18.89 -32.22 3.47
C TYR A 210 -18.19 -31.61 2.24
N PRO A 211 -18.34 -32.20 1.02
CA PRO A 211 -17.59 -31.79 -0.18
C PRO A 211 -17.75 -30.31 -0.55
N ILE A 212 -18.88 -29.71 -0.15
CA ILE A 212 -19.23 -28.30 -0.42
C ILE A 212 -18.27 -27.32 0.26
N LEU A 213 -17.54 -27.71 1.31
CA LEU A 213 -16.64 -26.83 2.06
C LEU A 213 -15.40 -26.45 1.26
N ASP A 214 -14.94 -27.28 0.30
CA ASP A 214 -13.85 -26.93 -0.61
C ASP A 214 -14.23 -25.78 -1.57
N PRO A 215 -15.34 -25.83 -2.31
CA PRO A 215 -15.82 -24.67 -3.08
C PRO A 215 -16.10 -23.42 -2.25
N ILE A 216 -16.58 -23.56 -1.00
CA ILE A 216 -16.77 -22.41 -0.10
C ILE A 216 -15.42 -21.77 0.23
N ALA A 217 -14.39 -22.55 0.55
CA ALA A 217 -13.06 -22.03 0.79
C ALA A 217 -12.49 -21.33 -0.47
N ALA A 218 -12.69 -21.92 -1.67
CA ALA A 218 -12.33 -21.31 -2.94
C ALA A 218 -13.05 -19.97 -3.17
N LEU A 219 -14.33 -19.87 -2.79
CA LEU A 219 -15.11 -18.63 -2.86
C LEU A 219 -14.52 -17.55 -1.95
N ILE A 220 -14.14 -17.90 -0.72
CA ILE A 220 -13.52 -16.96 0.23
C ILE A 220 -12.19 -16.45 -0.33
N VAL A 221 -11.32 -17.32 -0.84
CA VAL A 221 -10.05 -16.92 -1.45
C VAL A 221 -10.29 -16.06 -2.70
N GLY A 222 -11.23 -16.44 -3.56
CA GLY A 222 -11.63 -15.64 -4.72
C GLY A 222 -12.11 -14.23 -4.34
N LEU A 223 -12.87 -14.10 -3.22
CA LEU A 223 -13.29 -12.79 -2.69
C LEU A 223 -12.10 -11.97 -2.20
N MET A 224 -11.12 -12.60 -1.55
CA MET A 224 -9.89 -11.93 -1.11
C MET A 224 -9.11 -11.38 -2.30
N VAL A 225 -8.91 -12.17 -3.37
CA VAL A 225 -8.23 -11.74 -4.60
C VAL A 225 -9.00 -10.62 -5.31
N THR A 226 -10.33 -10.74 -5.41
CA THR A 226 -11.19 -9.71 -6.01
C THR A 226 -11.10 -8.39 -5.24
N ARG A 227 -11.14 -8.45 -3.90
CA ARG A 227 -11.00 -7.26 -3.05
C ARG A 227 -9.63 -6.60 -3.22
N MET A 228 -8.56 -7.38 -3.31
CA MET A 228 -7.20 -6.88 -3.55
C MET A 228 -7.11 -6.21 -4.92
N GLY A 229 -7.60 -6.87 -5.99
CA GLY A 229 -7.64 -6.30 -7.34
C GLY A 229 -8.47 -5.00 -7.42
N TRP A 230 -9.60 -4.95 -6.71
CA TRP A 230 -10.40 -3.72 -6.59
C TRP A 230 -9.61 -2.61 -5.92
N GLY A 231 -8.91 -2.90 -4.80
CA GLY A 231 -8.07 -1.95 -4.09
C GLY A 231 -7.00 -1.34 -4.99
N PHE A 232 -6.20 -2.18 -5.67
CA PHE A 232 -5.17 -1.70 -6.59
C PHE A 232 -5.73 -0.86 -7.74
N THR A 233 -6.83 -1.30 -8.36
CA THR A 233 -7.49 -0.56 -9.45
C THR A 233 -8.00 0.79 -8.96
N TRP A 234 -8.66 0.81 -7.81
CA TRP A 234 -9.25 2.00 -7.23
C TRP A 234 -8.17 3.01 -6.83
N ASP A 235 -7.13 2.56 -6.14
CA ASP A 235 -6.02 3.43 -5.72
C ASP A 235 -5.27 4.00 -6.93
N ALA A 236 -4.94 3.17 -7.91
CA ALA A 236 -4.26 3.61 -9.12
C ALA A 236 -5.12 4.60 -9.94
N MET A 237 -6.44 4.38 -10.02
CA MET A 237 -7.36 5.29 -10.70
C MET A 237 -7.38 6.66 -10.00
N HIS A 238 -7.46 6.67 -8.66
CA HIS A 238 -7.43 7.92 -7.89
C HIS A 238 -6.08 8.65 -8.02
N ASP A 239 -4.97 7.92 -8.03
CA ASP A 239 -3.64 8.51 -8.21
C ASP A 239 -3.46 9.09 -9.62
N LEU A 240 -4.06 8.47 -10.67
CA LEU A 240 -4.10 9.02 -12.03
C LEU A 240 -4.97 10.28 -12.13
N MET A 241 -5.98 10.42 -11.26
CA MET A 241 -6.83 11.60 -11.13
C MET A 241 -6.25 12.67 -10.18
N ASP A 242 -4.94 12.67 -9.99
CA ASP A 242 -4.22 13.66 -9.16
C ASP A 242 -4.67 13.67 -7.68
N ARG A 243 -4.88 12.49 -7.07
CA ARG A 243 -5.18 12.37 -5.64
C ARG A 243 -4.10 13.04 -4.80
N SER A 244 -4.53 13.87 -3.85
CA SER A 244 -3.66 14.48 -2.84
C SER A 244 -2.98 13.40 -1.97
N VAL A 245 -1.82 13.73 -1.43
CA VAL A 245 -1.22 12.95 -0.35
C VAL A 245 -2.01 13.09 0.96
N ASN A 246 -1.65 12.31 1.98
CA ASN A 246 -2.34 12.38 3.26
C ASN A 246 -2.15 13.75 3.96
N GLU A 247 -3.08 14.11 4.83
CA GLU A 247 -3.08 15.39 5.53
C GLU A 247 -1.82 15.64 6.37
N VAL A 248 -1.21 14.58 6.90
CA VAL A 248 0.02 14.67 7.71
C VAL A 248 1.19 15.10 6.84
N GLU A 249 1.31 14.54 5.64
CA GLU A 249 2.35 14.93 4.67
C GLU A 249 2.13 16.36 4.16
N VAL A 250 0.89 16.73 3.85
CA VAL A 250 0.55 18.12 3.45
C VAL A 250 0.95 19.10 4.55
N ALA A 251 0.59 18.83 5.81
CA ALA A 251 0.93 19.68 6.95
C ALA A 251 2.45 19.77 7.19
N ALA A 252 3.19 18.68 6.99
CA ALA A 252 4.64 18.66 7.10
C ALA A 252 5.30 19.53 6.01
N ILE A 253 4.81 19.45 4.78
CA ILE A 253 5.27 20.31 3.67
C ILE A 253 4.97 21.79 3.96
N GLN A 254 3.74 22.11 4.40
CA GLN A 254 3.35 23.47 4.79
C GLN A 254 4.24 24.02 5.90
N THR A 255 4.53 23.20 6.92
CA THR A 255 5.43 23.59 8.02
C THR A 255 6.84 23.90 7.51
N THR A 256 7.34 23.13 6.56
CA THR A 256 8.66 23.36 5.95
C THR A 256 8.69 24.65 5.13
N LEU A 257 7.62 24.95 4.38
CA LEU A 257 7.46 26.18 3.62
C LEU A 257 7.40 27.40 4.53
N LEU A 258 6.55 27.37 5.56
CA LEU A 258 6.42 28.46 6.56
C LEU A 258 7.72 28.68 7.35
N GLY A 259 8.53 27.64 7.57
CA GLY A 259 9.83 27.74 8.21
C GLY A 259 10.94 28.32 7.31
N THR A 260 10.64 28.70 6.06
CA THR A 260 11.60 29.29 5.14
C THR A 260 11.76 30.80 5.41
N PRO A 261 13.00 31.31 5.59
CA PRO A 261 13.21 32.74 5.80
C PRO A 261 12.63 33.58 4.66
N GLY A 262 11.86 34.60 5.01
CA GLY A 262 11.20 35.50 4.05
C GLY A 262 9.79 35.06 3.64
N VAL A 263 9.34 33.85 3.95
CA VAL A 263 7.96 33.41 3.77
C VAL A 263 7.15 33.90 4.97
N MET A 264 6.09 34.67 4.70
CA MET A 264 5.18 35.25 5.71
C MET A 264 3.89 34.45 5.86
N GLY A 265 3.47 33.77 4.80
CA GLY A 265 2.26 32.92 4.76
C GLY A 265 2.35 31.88 3.65
N VAL A 266 1.54 30.84 3.78
CA VAL A 266 1.40 29.77 2.77
C VAL A 266 -0.06 29.41 2.65
N HIS A 267 -0.60 29.42 1.44
CA HIS A 267 -1.97 29.03 1.13
C HIS A 267 -2.05 28.28 -0.20
N ASP A 268 -3.23 27.78 -0.55
CA ASP A 268 -3.50 27.02 -1.79
C ASP A 268 -2.48 25.90 -2.08
N VAL A 269 -2.05 25.19 -1.01
CA VAL A 269 -1.15 24.05 -1.18
C VAL A 269 -1.90 22.89 -1.80
N ARG A 270 -1.52 22.54 -3.02
CA ARG A 270 -2.04 21.41 -3.77
C ARG A 270 -0.94 20.39 -3.93
N THR A 271 -1.28 19.13 -3.69
CA THR A 271 -0.34 18.03 -3.85
C THR A 271 -0.96 16.96 -4.75
N ARG A 272 -0.12 16.25 -5.50
CA ARG A 272 -0.54 15.08 -6.25
C ARG A 272 0.54 14.02 -6.24
N LYS A 273 0.11 12.76 -6.26
CA LYS A 273 1.03 11.62 -6.36
C LYS A 273 1.49 11.42 -7.79
N MET A 274 2.77 11.10 -7.96
CA MET A 274 3.36 10.63 -9.21
C MET A 274 4.24 9.40 -8.91
N GLY A 275 3.62 8.19 -8.98
CA GLY A 275 4.22 6.98 -8.45
C GLY A 275 4.44 7.09 -6.93
N ASP A 276 5.67 6.90 -6.49
CA ASP A 276 6.08 7.02 -5.09
C ASP A 276 6.55 8.44 -4.69
N MET A 277 6.53 9.39 -5.64
CA MET A 277 6.94 10.79 -5.45
C MET A 277 5.72 11.71 -5.37
N ILE A 278 5.96 12.94 -4.94
CA ILE A 278 4.92 13.97 -4.77
C ILE A 278 5.27 15.18 -5.64
N VAL A 279 4.27 15.74 -6.32
CA VAL A 279 4.38 17.07 -6.93
C VAL A 279 3.55 18.03 -6.12
N VAL A 280 4.10 19.22 -5.87
CA VAL A 280 3.50 20.24 -5.00
C VAL A 280 3.39 21.53 -5.78
N ASP A 281 2.21 22.17 -5.69
CA ASP A 281 1.95 23.54 -6.09
C ASP A 281 1.57 24.32 -4.83
N ALA A 282 2.16 25.50 -4.59
CA ALA A 282 1.90 26.27 -3.38
C ALA A 282 2.02 27.78 -3.64
N HIS A 283 1.20 28.57 -2.95
CA HIS A 283 1.30 30.01 -2.92
C HIS A 283 2.07 30.44 -1.66
N LEU A 284 3.11 31.26 -1.86
CA LEU A 284 3.94 31.80 -0.80
C LEU A 284 3.69 33.31 -0.69
N GLU A 285 3.26 33.74 0.48
CA GLU A 285 3.13 35.17 0.76
C GLU A 285 4.49 35.72 1.23
N VAL A 286 4.91 36.82 0.59
CA VAL A 286 6.16 37.50 0.88
C VAL A 286 5.95 39.00 1.07
N GLU A 287 6.92 39.70 1.62
CA GLU A 287 6.85 41.15 1.81
C GLU A 287 6.60 41.90 0.48
N PRO A 288 5.55 42.75 0.36
CA PRO A 288 5.16 43.39 -0.89
C PRO A 288 6.21 44.32 -1.51
N SER A 289 7.16 44.80 -0.72
CA SER A 289 8.21 45.72 -1.16
C SER A 289 9.44 45.02 -1.76
N LEU A 290 9.48 43.69 -1.78
CA LEU A 290 10.61 42.94 -2.32
C LEU A 290 10.74 43.12 -3.83
N THR A 291 12.00 43.14 -4.30
CA THR A 291 12.27 42.98 -5.73
C THR A 291 11.91 41.59 -6.22
N ILE A 292 11.66 41.45 -7.50
CA ILE A 292 11.39 40.14 -8.12
C ILE A 292 12.55 39.17 -7.87
N GLU A 293 13.80 39.66 -7.90
CA GLU A 293 15.01 38.87 -7.62
C GLU A 293 14.99 38.33 -6.19
N ALA A 294 14.76 39.18 -5.19
CA ALA A 294 14.71 38.74 -3.79
C ALA A 294 13.55 37.77 -3.53
N GLY A 295 12.40 37.98 -4.15
CA GLY A 295 11.26 37.04 -4.09
C GLY A 295 11.61 35.69 -4.72
N HIS A 296 12.29 35.69 -5.87
CA HIS A 296 12.76 34.47 -6.52
C HIS A 296 13.72 33.67 -5.64
N ASP A 297 14.68 34.33 -4.97
CA ASP A 297 15.61 33.68 -4.06
C ASP A 297 14.91 32.98 -2.89
N ILE A 298 13.87 33.61 -2.33
CA ILE A 298 13.02 32.99 -1.30
C ILE A 298 12.32 31.74 -1.83
N ALA A 299 11.74 31.83 -3.04
CA ALA A 299 11.08 30.69 -3.67
C ALA A 299 12.03 29.52 -3.95
N VAL A 300 13.24 29.80 -4.42
CA VAL A 300 14.30 28.79 -4.64
C VAL A 300 14.72 28.14 -3.33
N GLU A 301 14.90 28.93 -2.27
CA GLU A 301 15.23 28.38 -0.95
C GLU A 301 14.10 27.49 -0.40
N ALA A 302 12.84 27.94 -0.50
CA ALA A 302 11.69 27.16 -0.09
C ALA A 302 11.61 25.82 -0.85
N ARG A 303 11.82 25.86 -2.17
CA ARG A 303 11.88 24.66 -3.02
C ARG A 303 12.99 23.71 -2.55
N ASN A 304 14.20 24.20 -2.36
CA ASN A 304 15.35 23.38 -1.95
C ASN A 304 15.10 22.70 -0.61
N ARG A 305 14.52 23.40 0.36
CA ARG A 305 14.18 22.85 1.68
C ARG A 305 13.14 21.72 1.57
N VAL A 306 12.10 21.92 0.76
CA VAL A 306 11.06 20.89 0.56
C VAL A 306 11.65 19.66 -0.14
N LEU A 307 12.43 19.84 -1.20
CA LEU A 307 13.07 18.73 -1.94
C LEU A 307 14.05 17.92 -1.08
N GLN A 308 14.75 18.57 -0.12
CA GLN A 308 15.70 17.90 0.78
C GLN A 308 15.02 17.13 1.92
N ARG A 309 13.83 17.57 2.37
CA ARG A 309 13.18 17.03 3.58
C ARG A 309 12.03 16.09 3.26
N HIS A 310 11.47 16.17 2.06
CA HIS A 310 10.28 15.42 1.66
C HIS A 310 10.53 14.68 0.36
N ARG A 311 9.76 13.62 0.10
CA ARG A 311 9.79 12.86 -1.16
C ARG A 311 9.08 13.61 -2.29
N VAL A 312 9.48 14.84 -2.53
CA VAL A 312 8.89 15.74 -3.52
C VAL A 312 9.75 15.74 -4.79
N LEU A 313 9.13 15.46 -5.93
CA LEU A 313 9.75 15.50 -7.25
C LEU A 313 9.97 16.93 -7.74
N GLY A 314 9.00 17.80 -7.45
CA GLY A 314 9.04 19.20 -7.84
C GLY A 314 8.07 20.03 -7.03
N LEU A 315 8.47 21.27 -6.77
CA LEU A 315 7.63 22.29 -6.15
C LEU A 315 7.51 23.48 -7.13
N MET A 316 6.28 23.80 -7.51
CA MET A 316 5.95 25.05 -8.20
C MET A 316 5.43 26.04 -7.17
N THR A 317 5.99 27.25 -7.18
CA THR A 317 5.59 28.30 -6.25
C THR A 317 5.02 29.48 -7.01
N HIS A 318 3.91 30.03 -6.51
CA HIS A 318 3.41 31.35 -6.86
C HIS A 318 3.73 32.28 -5.70
N LEU A 319 4.24 33.49 -6.01
CA LEU A 319 4.55 34.49 -4.99
C LEU A 319 3.43 35.52 -4.93
N ASP A 320 2.83 35.66 -3.74
CA ASP A 320 1.80 36.62 -3.45
C ASP A 320 2.31 37.68 -2.48
N PRO A 321 1.88 38.97 -2.63
CA PRO A 321 2.19 39.99 -1.64
C PRO A 321 1.41 39.72 -0.34
N TYR A 322 2.11 39.64 0.79
CA TYR A 322 1.47 39.50 2.11
C TYR A 322 0.54 40.65 2.40
N LYS A 323 -0.74 40.36 2.63
CA LYS A 323 -1.75 41.33 3.06
C LYS A 323 -1.96 41.17 4.56
N LYS A 324 -1.63 42.24 5.35
CA LYS A 324 -1.99 42.23 6.76
C LYS A 324 -3.51 42.04 6.87
N PRO A 325 -3.99 41.14 7.77
CA PRO A 325 -5.43 41.04 8.04
C PRO A 325 -5.95 42.43 8.47
N ASP A 326 -6.92 42.94 7.74
CA ASP A 326 -7.61 44.18 8.13
C ASP A 326 -8.37 43.92 9.44
N LEU A 327 -7.84 44.43 10.55
CA LEU A 327 -8.45 44.28 11.88
C LEU A 327 -9.80 45.02 12.01
N ASP A 328 -10.18 45.82 11.00
CA ASP A 328 -11.43 46.58 11.01
C ASP A 328 -12.68 45.79 10.57
N HIS A 329 -12.55 44.69 9.86
CA HIS A 329 -13.70 43.88 9.42
C HIS A 329 -14.18 42.82 10.44
N ALA A 330 -13.42 42.55 11.50
CA ALA A 330 -13.83 41.62 12.54
C ALA A 330 -14.92 42.14 13.50
N LYS A 331 -15.36 43.39 13.35
CA LYS A 331 -16.37 44.01 14.22
C LYS A 331 -17.81 44.04 13.63
N VAL A 332 -18.03 43.48 12.44
CA VAL A 332 -19.35 43.62 11.77
C VAL A 332 -20.18 42.34 11.79
N GLU A 333 -19.64 41.20 12.18
CA GLU A 333 -20.42 39.93 12.20
C GLU A 333 -21.03 39.57 13.59
N THR A 334 -21.11 40.50 14.51
CA THR A 334 -21.88 40.27 15.75
C THR A 334 -23.07 41.26 15.80
N ARG A 335 -24.06 41.04 14.94
CA ARG A 335 -25.43 41.56 15.16
C ARG A 335 -26.47 40.60 14.62
#